data_cab3174b6cf80fdf87b4a58f2a01fd1f
#
_entry.id   cab3174b6cf80fdf87b4a58f2a01fd1f
#
_cell.length_a   1.000
_cell.length_b   1.000
_cell.length_c   1.000
_cell.angle_alpha   90.00
_cell.angle_beta   90.00
_cell.angle_gamma   90.00
#
_symmetry.space_group_name_H-M   'P 1'
#
loop_
_entity.id
_entity.type
_entity.pdbx_description
1 polymer ?
#
loop_
_entity_poly.entity_id
_entity_poly.type
_entity_poly.pdbx_seq_one_letter_code
_entity_poly.pdbx_strand_id
1 'polypeptide(L)'
;MRFVRGGELFMHLRQVTRFPEERAKFYSMQVAMALGHLHSKNIIYRDLKPENILMDEDGYVCLTDFGLAKILEGNAQAYSFCGTPDYLAPEILVEKGHSFPVDWWALGILTYEMIVGFPPFYTGTNNNSKMYELIKKKSVYFPD
;
A
#
# COMPACT_ATOMS: atom_id res chain seq x y z
N MET A 1 20.27 -10.31 3.76
CA MET A 1 19.29 -9.25 4.09
C MET A 1 19.67 -8.69 5.46
N ARG A 2 19.73 -7.35 5.63
CA ARG A 2 20.00 -6.74 6.95
C ARG A 2 18.81 -7.04 7.87
N PHE A 3 19.06 -7.49 9.08
CA PHE A 3 18.01 -7.69 10.09
C PHE A 3 17.50 -6.32 10.57
N VAL A 4 16.18 -6.09 10.48
CA VAL A 4 15.53 -4.83 10.88
C VAL A 4 14.80 -5.09 12.19
N ARG A 5 15.25 -4.46 13.28
CA ARG A 5 14.85 -4.81 14.65
C ARG A 5 13.53 -4.22 15.11
N GLY A 6 13.02 -3.19 14.46
CA GLY A 6 11.78 -2.50 14.86
C GLY A 6 10.50 -3.26 14.53
N GLY A 7 10.56 -4.36 13.78
CA GLY A 7 9.41 -5.15 13.38
C GLY A 7 8.56 -4.53 12.27
N GLU A 8 7.40 -5.11 12.03
CA GLU A 8 6.46 -4.66 10.99
C GLU A 8 5.66 -3.42 11.44
N LEU A 9 5.43 -2.49 10.53
CA LEU A 9 4.52 -1.34 10.74
C LEU A 9 3.12 -1.80 11.16
N PHE A 10 2.68 -2.95 10.64
CA PHE A 10 1.43 -3.60 11.01
C PHE A 10 1.31 -3.82 12.53
N MET A 11 2.34 -4.36 13.17
CA MET A 11 2.33 -4.63 14.61
C MET A 11 2.18 -3.33 15.41
N HIS A 12 2.90 -2.28 15.01
CA HIS A 12 2.81 -0.97 15.66
C HIS A 12 1.42 -0.33 15.49
N LEU A 13 0.83 -0.42 14.30
CA LEU A 13 -0.50 0.10 14.03
C LEU A 13 -1.58 -0.66 14.84
N ARG A 14 -1.48 -1.97 14.93
CA ARG A 14 -2.40 -2.81 15.71
C ARG A 14 -2.39 -2.49 17.21
N GLN A 15 -1.24 -2.13 17.77
CA GLN A 15 -1.13 -1.77 19.19
C GLN A 15 -1.89 -0.49 19.55
N VAL A 16 -1.92 0.49 18.63
CA VAL A 16 -2.50 1.82 18.89
C VAL A 16 -3.79 2.09 18.11
N THR A 17 -4.21 1.15 17.27
CA THR A 17 -5.37 1.20 16.35
C THR A 17 -5.18 2.22 15.22
N ARG A 18 -4.72 3.43 15.50
CA ARG A 18 -4.46 4.50 14.53
C ARG A 18 -3.27 5.36 14.98
N PHE A 19 -2.56 5.93 14.03
CA PHE A 19 -1.50 6.88 14.32
C PHE A 19 -2.01 8.32 14.34
N PRO A 20 -1.39 9.21 15.14
CA PRO A 20 -1.53 10.65 14.96
C PRO A 20 -1.10 11.05 13.53
N GLU A 21 -1.71 12.12 12.99
CA GLU A 21 -1.46 12.59 11.62
C GLU A 21 0.02 12.81 11.33
N GLU A 22 0.77 13.43 12.24
CA GLU A 22 2.21 13.68 12.09
C GLU A 22 3.02 12.39 11.91
N ARG A 23 2.63 11.33 12.63
CA ARG A 23 3.28 10.03 12.52
C ARG A 23 2.94 9.33 11.21
N ALA A 24 1.67 9.35 10.82
CA ALA A 24 1.22 8.81 9.54
C ALA A 24 1.90 9.54 8.36
N LYS A 25 1.98 10.87 8.41
CA LYS A 25 2.70 11.71 7.44
C LYS A 25 4.18 11.34 7.33
N PHE A 26 4.87 11.15 8.46
CA PHE A 26 6.27 10.77 8.49
C PHE A 26 6.53 9.43 7.80
N TYR A 27 5.69 8.41 8.05
CA TYR A 27 5.84 7.11 7.40
C TYR A 27 5.41 7.14 5.93
N SER A 28 4.31 7.81 5.60
CA SER A 28 3.84 7.94 4.22
C SER A 28 4.89 8.60 3.32
N MET A 29 5.58 9.62 3.83
CA MET A 29 6.64 10.31 3.07
C MET A 29 7.83 9.39 2.78
N GLN A 30 8.26 8.57 3.73
CA GLN A 30 9.35 7.62 3.51
C GLN A 30 8.97 6.53 2.51
N VAL A 31 7.74 6.00 2.62
CA VAL A 31 7.21 5.04 1.65
C VAL A 31 7.12 5.65 0.25
N ALA A 32 6.66 6.90 0.14
CA ALA A 32 6.63 7.63 -1.13
C ALA A 32 8.03 7.75 -1.77
N MET A 33 9.04 8.08 -0.97
CA MET A 33 10.43 8.14 -1.43
C MET A 33 10.93 6.77 -1.92
N ALA A 34 10.63 5.70 -1.18
CA ALA A 34 11.01 4.35 -1.55
C ALA A 34 10.34 3.90 -2.87
N LEU A 35 9.03 4.15 -3.03
CA LEU A 35 8.30 3.87 -4.27
C LEU A 35 8.86 4.70 -5.43
N GLY A 36 9.11 6.00 -5.23
CA GLY A 36 9.71 6.86 -6.23
C GLY A 36 11.08 6.36 -6.70
N HIS A 37 11.90 5.83 -5.78
CA HIS A 37 13.16 5.21 -6.13
C HIS A 37 12.96 3.93 -6.98
N LEU A 38 12.02 3.06 -6.62
CA LEU A 38 11.72 1.85 -7.42
C LEU A 38 11.22 2.23 -8.81
N HIS A 39 10.32 3.20 -8.92
CA HIS A 39 9.78 3.68 -10.19
C HIS A 39 10.88 4.28 -11.08
N SER A 40 11.86 5.00 -10.51
CA SER A 40 13.02 5.50 -11.27
C SER A 40 13.91 4.38 -11.85
N LYS A 41 13.75 3.16 -11.35
CA LYS A 41 14.39 1.94 -11.86
C LYS A 41 13.46 1.08 -12.70
N ASN A 42 12.31 1.63 -13.10
CA ASN A 42 11.26 0.92 -13.83
C ASN A 42 10.68 -0.29 -13.07
N ILE A 43 10.72 -0.28 -11.74
CA ILE A 43 10.19 -1.34 -10.89
C ILE A 43 8.85 -0.88 -10.32
N ILE A 44 7.78 -1.64 -10.59
CA ILE A 44 6.48 -1.52 -9.92
C ILE A 44 6.44 -2.51 -8.76
N TYR A 45 6.00 -2.07 -7.57
CA TYR A 45 6.08 -2.85 -6.34
C TYR A 45 4.88 -3.80 -6.13
N ARG A 46 3.66 -3.31 -6.26
CA ARG A 46 2.37 -4.03 -6.32
C ARG A 46 1.87 -4.72 -5.06
N ASP A 47 2.61 -4.71 -3.95
CA ASP A 47 2.15 -5.32 -2.69
C ASP A 47 2.42 -4.42 -1.48
N LEU A 48 2.12 -3.13 -1.62
CA LEU A 48 2.22 -2.20 -0.50
C LEU A 48 1.13 -2.48 0.52
N LYS A 49 1.54 -2.74 1.75
CA LYS A 49 0.68 -2.96 2.93
C LYS A 49 1.52 -2.85 4.20
N PRO A 50 0.93 -2.64 5.39
CA PRO A 50 1.68 -2.46 6.64
C PRO A 50 2.57 -3.65 7.02
N GLU A 51 2.23 -4.88 6.60
CA GLU A 51 3.01 -6.09 6.84
C GLU A 51 4.33 -6.11 6.06
N ASN A 52 4.37 -5.42 4.90
CA ASN A 52 5.54 -5.34 4.03
C ASN A 52 6.39 -4.10 4.28
N ILE A 53 6.17 -3.42 5.39
CA ILE A 53 6.95 -2.26 5.85
C ILE A 53 7.59 -2.62 7.18
N LEU A 54 8.91 -2.64 7.21
CA LEU A 54 9.69 -2.87 8.43
C LEU A 54 10.21 -1.56 8.98
N MET A 55 10.27 -1.45 10.31
CA MET A 55 10.82 -0.31 11.03
C MET A 55 12.22 -0.64 11.55
N ASP A 56 13.15 0.29 11.44
CA ASP A 56 14.46 0.16 12.08
C ASP A 56 14.45 0.70 13.53
N GLU A 57 15.60 0.64 14.19
CA GLU A 57 15.77 1.06 15.59
C GLU A 57 15.58 2.57 15.76
N ASP A 58 15.81 3.35 14.71
CA ASP A 58 15.68 4.81 14.69
C ASP A 58 14.27 5.28 14.28
N GLY A 59 13.37 4.34 13.96
CA GLY A 59 12.00 4.62 13.56
C GLY A 59 11.83 4.92 12.06
N TYR A 60 12.88 4.72 11.26
CA TYR A 60 12.75 4.78 9.79
C TYR A 60 12.17 3.50 9.24
N VAL A 61 11.52 3.60 8.06
CA VAL A 61 10.86 2.46 7.44
C VAL A 61 11.56 2.03 6.15
N CYS A 62 11.46 0.74 5.86
CA CYS A 62 11.91 0.16 4.60
C CYS A 62 10.87 -0.83 4.07
N LEU A 63 10.76 -0.90 2.73
CA LEU A 63 9.93 -1.89 2.04
C LEU A 63 10.65 -3.25 2.06
N THR A 64 9.88 -4.31 2.24
CA THR A 64 10.32 -5.70 2.18
C THR A 64 9.42 -6.49 1.24
N ASP A 65 9.70 -7.77 1.02
CA ASP A 65 8.92 -8.66 0.16
C ASP A 65 8.68 -8.11 -1.26
N PHE A 66 9.64 -8.36 -2.14
CA PHE A 66 9.58 -8.00 -3.57
C PHE A 66 9.02 -9.14 -4.44
N GLY A 67 8.32 -10.12 -3.84
CA GLY A 67 7.79 -11.29 -4.53
C GLY A 67 6.80 -10.96 -5.64
N LEU A 68 6.08 -9.85 -5.54
CA LEU A 68 5.17 -9.36 -6.57
C LEU A 68 5.75 -8.22 -7.41
N ALA A 69 6.94 -7.72 -7.11
CA ALA A 69 7.55 -6.63 -7.87
C ALA A 69 7.86 -7.06 -9.31
N LYS A 70 7.78 -6.10 -10.25
CA LYS A 70 8.03 -6.36 -11.67
C LYS A 70 8.78 -5.20 -12.30
N ILE A 71 9.75 -5.51 -13.15
CA ILE A 71 10.39 -4.52 -14.04
C ILE A 71 9.46 -4.30 -15.23
N LEU A 72 9.17 -3.03 -15.55
CA LEU A 72 8.42 -2.62 -16.73
C LEU A 72 9.38 -1.98 -17.74
N GLU A 73 9.52 -2.57 -18.92
CA GLU A 73 10.37 -2.05 -19.98
C GLU A 73 9.61 -1.06 -20.86
N GLY A 74 10.14 0.14 -21.04
CA GLY A 74 9.52 1.19 -21.86
C GLY A 74 8.11 1.53 -21.39
N ASN A 75 7.12 1.45 -22.30
CA ASN A 75 5.71 1.69 -22.02
C ASN A 75 4.94 0.41 -21.66
N ALA A 76 5.63 -0.67 -21.25
CA ALA A 76 4.99 -1.93 -20.91
C ALA A 76 4.05 -1.80 -19.71
N GLN A 77 2.99 -2.60 -19.72
CA GLN A 77 2.05 -2.74 -18.64
C GLN A 77 2.11 -4.13 -18.02
N ALA A 78 1.72 -4.25 -16.77
CA ALA A 78 1.48 -5.54 -16.12
C ALA A 78 -0.01 -5.91 -16.26
N TYR A 79 -0.29 -7.20 -16.40
CA TYR A 79 -1.66 -7.73 -16.56
C TYR A 79 -2.03 -8.74 -15.48
N SER A 80 -1.11 -9.08 -14.58
CA SER A 80 -1.38 -10.04 -13.52
C SER A 80 -2.31 -9.45 -12.46
N PHE A 81 -3.39 -10.16 -12.16
CA PHE A 81 -4.23 -9.85 -11.01
C PHE A 81 -3.51 -10.32 -9.75
N CYS A 82 -2.87 -9.41 -9.03
CA CYS A 82 -2.10 -9.70 -7.82
C CYS A 82 -2.09 -8.50 -6.87
N GLY A 83 -1.76 -8.76 -5.61
CA GLY A 83 -1.74 -7.80 -4.52
C GLY A 83 -2.76 -8.16 -3.43
N THR A 84 -2.74 -7.39 -2.36
CA THR A 84 -3.65 -7.55 -1.22
C THR A 84 -5.00 -6.89 -1.53
N PRO A 85 -6.14 -7.58 -1.38
CA PRO A 85 -7.47 -7.12 -1.83
C PRO A 85 -7.82 -5.69 -1.44
N ASP A 86 -7.59 -5.30 -0.18
CA ASP A 86 -7.92 -3.97 0.34
C ASP A 86 -7.13 -2.82 -0.30
N TYR A 87 -5.98 -3.15 -0.91
CA TYR A 87 -5.02 -2.21 -1.51
C TYR A 87 -5.07 -2.16 -3.04
N LEU A 88 -5.90 -3.02 -3.67
CA LEU A 88 -5.97 -3.10 -5.13
C LEU A 88 -6.49 -1.81 -5.75
N ALA A 89 -5.75 -1.30 -6.73
CA ALA A 89 -6.19 -0.17 -7.53
C ALA A 89 -7.34 -0.56 -8.49
N PRO A 90 -8.26 0.36 -8.81
CA PRO A 90 -9.41 0.06 -9.64
C PRO A 90 -9.04 -0.46 -11.04
N GLU A 91 -7.91 -0.01 -11.61
CA GLU A 91 -7.42 -0.50 -12.92
C GLU A 91 -6.98 -1.96 -12.89
N ILE A 92 -6.52 -2.50 -11.75
CA ILE A 92 -6.23 -3.93 -11.58
C ILE A 92 -7.54 -4.73 -11.65
N LEU A 93 -8.61 -4.21 -11.03
CA LEU A 93 -9.92 -4.88 -11.00
C LEU A 93 -10.65 -4.91 -12.35
N VAL A 94 -10.24 -4.10 -13.32
CA VAL A 94 -10.82 -4.08 -14.67
C VAL A 94 -9.93 -4.76 -15.72
N GLU A 95 -8.78 -5.30 -15.30
CA GLU A 95 -7.86 -6.11 -16.12
C GLU A 95 -7.38 -5.45 -17.43
N LYS A 96 -7.36 -4.11 -17.49
CA LYS A 96 -6.95 -3.35 -18.68
C LYS A 96 -5.45 -3.07 -18.76
N GLY A 97 -4.67 -3.72 -17.90
CA GLY A 97 -3.27 -3.44 -17.70
C GLY A 97 -3.05 -2.32 -16.69
N HIS A 98 -1.92 -2.37 -16.01
CA HIS A 98 -1.56 -1.41 -14.96
C HIS A 98 -0.05 -1.15 -14.94
N SER A 99 0.35 -0.04 -14.32
CA SER A 99 1.72 0.39 -14.19
C SER A 99 1.93 1.11 -12.84
N PHE A 100 2.93 1.95 -12.72
CA PHE A 100 3.33 2.65 -11.49
C PHE A 100 2.19 3.31 -10.68
N PRO A 101 1.11 3.87 -11.27
CA PRO A 101 0.02 4.48 -10.52
C PRO A 101 -0.64 3.60 -9.46
N VAL A 102 -0.62 2.27 -9.62
CA VAL A 102 -1.21 1.37 -8.63
C VAL A 102 -0.50 1.41 -7.28
N ASP A 103 0.82 1.70 -7.27
CA ASP A 103 1.58 1.85 -6.03
C ASP A 103 1.20 3.14 -5.29
N TRP A 104 0.90 4.22 -6.02
CA TRP A 104 0.42 5.48 -5.45
C TRP A 104 -1.01 5.35 -4.90
N TRP A 105 -1.86 4.59 -5.56
CA TRP A 105 -3.17 4.21 -5.01
C TRP A 105 -3.00 3.47 -3.69
N ALA A 106 -2.17 2.43 -3.64
CA ALA A 106 -1.90 1.65 -2.44
C ALA A 106 -1.30 2.52 -1.31
N LEU A 107 -0.46 3.51 -1.61
CA LEU A 107 0.02 4.49 -0.63
C LEU A 107 -1.11 5.33 -0.06
N GLY A 108 -2.09 5.73 -0.87
CA GLY A 108 -3.29 6.42 -0.40
C GLY A 108 -4.09 5.58 0.58
N ILE A 109 -4.31 4.29 0.26
CA ILE A 109 -4.98 3.32 1.14
C ILE A 109 -4.21 3.18 2.47
N LEU A 110 -2.90 2.99 2.41
CA LEU A 110 -2.04 2.87 3.58
C LEU A 110 -2.11 4.12 4.48
N THR A 111 -2.05 5.30 3.88
CA THR A 111 -2.12 6.57 4.62
C THR A 111 -3.46 6.70 5.32
N TYR A 112 -4.56 6.40 4.64
CA TYR A 112 -5.89 6.37 5.22
C TYR A 112 -5.96 5.38 6.40
N GLU A 113 -5.50 4.15 6.21
CA GLU A 113 -5.50 3.12 7.26
C GLU A 113 -4.70 3.54 8.49
N MET A 114 -3.54 4.17 8.31
CA MET A 114 -2.74 4.68 9.42
C MET A 114 -3.48 5.75 10.25
N ILE A 115 -4.28 6.62 9.60
CA ILE A 115 -4.98 7.73 10.27
C ILE A 115 -6.31 7.28 10.86
N VAL A 116 -7.06 6.42 10.15
CA VAL A 116 -8.43 6.02 10.51
C VAL A 116 -8.46 4.70 11.30
N GLY A 117 -7.46 3.80 11.07
CA GLY A 117 -7.32 2.52 11.74
C GLY A 117 -7.80 1.31 10.92
N PHE A 118 -8.40 1.54 9.75
CA PHE A 118 -8.82 0.51 8.79
C PHE A 118 -8.83 1.06 7.36
N PRO A 119 -8.73 0.20 6.32
CA PRO A 119 -8.73 0.63 4.93
C PRO A 119 -10.07 1.29 4.51
N PRO A 120 -10.07 2.26 3.57
CA PRO A 120 -11.25 3.07 3.22
C PRO A 120 -12.41 2.28 2.61
N PHE A 121 -12.15 1.12 2.03
CA PHE A 121 -13.16 0.27 1.37
C PHE A 121 -13.48 -0.99 2.17
N TYR A 122 -12.99 -1.10 3.40
CA TYR A 122 -13.26 -2.22 4.28
C TYR A 122 -14.75 -2.35 4.57
N THR A 123 -15.32 -3.55 4.38
CA THR A 123 -16.76 -3.81 4.51
C THR A 123 -17.15 -4.52 5.80
N GLY A 124 -16.17 -4.82 6.68
CA GLY A 124 -16.42 -5.63 7.89
C GLY A 124 -16.74 -7.10 7.61
N THR A 125 -16.70 -7.52 6.37
CA THR A 125 -17.00 -8.91 5.93
C THR A 125 -15.93 -9.41 4.98
N ASN A 126 -15.78 -10.74 4.88
CA ASN A 126 -14.88 -11.37 3.90
C ASN A 126 -15.46 -11.37 2.46
N ASN A 127 -16.33 -10.40 2.15
CA ASN A 127 -16.95 -10.30 0.83
C ASN A 127 -16.16 -9.34 -0.06
N ASN A 128 -15.17 -9.87 -0.77
CA ASN A 128 -14.34 -9.10 -1.69
C ASN A 128 -15.14 -8.47 -2.84
N SER A 129 -16.24 -9.09 -3.29
CA SER A 129 -17.05 -8.55 -4.41
C SER A 129 -17.64 -7.18 -4.08
N LYS A 130 -18.19 -7.02 -2.86
CA LYS A 130 -18.73 -5.72 -2.40
C LYS A 130 -17.63 -4.67 -2.27
N MET A 131 -16.48 -5.05 -1.73
CA MET A 131 -15.30 -4.18 -1.61
C MET A 131 -14.82 -3.71 -2.99
N TYR A 132 -14.71 -4.61 -3.97
CA TYR A 132 -14.30 -4.26 -5.33
C TYR A 132 -15.27 -3.31 -6.03
N GLU A 133 -16.58 -3.42 -5.76
CA GLU A 133 -17.55 -2.44 -6.25
C GLU A 133 -17.31 -1.05 -5.65
N LEU A 134 -17.01 -0.97 -4.35
CA LEU A 134 -16.70 0.31 -3.70
C LEU A 134 -15.41 0.92 -4.26
N ILE A 135 -14.35 0.11 -4.46
CA ILE A 135 -13.11 0.55 -5.07
C ILE A 135 -13.36 1.12 -6.48
N LYS A 136 -14.16 0.42 -7.31
CA LYS A 136 -14.50 0.90 -8.66
C LYS A 136 -15.28 2.23 -8.65
N LYS A 137 -16.11 2.47 -7.64
CA LYS A 137 -16.84 3.73 -7.45
C LYS A 137 -15.93 4.87 -6.98
N LYS A 138 -14.75 4.58 -6.39
CA LYS A 138 -13.78 5.55 -5.88
C LYS A 138 -14.34 6.54 -4.84
N SER A 139 -15.41 6.15 -4.16
CA SER A 139 -16.04 7.00 -3.12
C SER A 139 -15.40 6.69 -1.77
N VAL A 140 -14.55 7.59 -1.28
CA VAL A 140 -13.91 7.48 0.03
C VAL A 140 -14.66 8.34 1.02
N TYR A 141 -15.02 7.77 2.16
CA TYR A 141 -15.58 8.49 3.30
C TYR A 141 -14.44 8.87 4.24
N PHE A 142 -14.37 10.13 4.64
CA PHE A 142 -13.44 10.60 5.67
C PHE A 142 -14.26 10.87 6.95
N PRO A 143 -14.03 10.11 8.04
CA PRO A 143 -14.68 10.38 9.31
C PRO A 143 -14.16 11.71 9.89
N ASP A 144 -15.03 12.40 10.64
CA ASP A 144 -14.72 13.64 11.37
C ASP A 144 -13.71 13.40 12.52
#